data_53656e84e98e45f75aa2d75da30b67de
#
_entry.id   53656e84e98e45f75aa2d75da30b67de
#
_cell.length_a   1.000
_cell.length_b   1.000
_cell.length_c   1.000
_cell.angle_alpha   90.00
_cell.angle_beta   90.00
_cell.angle_gamma   90.00
#
_symmetry.space_group_name_H-M   'P 1'
#
loop_
_entity.id
_entity.type
_entity.pdbx_description
1 polymer ?
#
loop_
_entity_poly.entity_id
_entity_poly.type
_entity_poly.pdbx_seq_one_letter_code
_entity_poly.pdbx_strand_id
1 'polypeptide(L)'
;MTRTPHILWADDEIDLLKPHILFLERKGYEVTGYTDGASLLEALEEDRIVDVVFLDENMPGLTGLETLQRIKARRPHLPCVMITKSEEEHIMEEAIGSKMADYLIKPLNPNQILLSLKKILDEKRLVGEKAMSDYQREFRELGMRLMDRLNREDWEDIHKRLVHWDLELAASGDTGMAEVLRMQKQDAGRQFARFVTDNYGGWLADLDRCNGVEDPLLAPHVLKESVKPLLDAGRKTLLVVIDNFRYDQWRTLGPQLSEHWQVQTEQMHWSYLPTATQYARNAMFAGMTPAKIAEVHPQWWKDEQDQGSKNAYESELLGAQLERWGFKGKWGYHKITDVTAGRKLLEDFHRIRDRDFTAVVFNFVDMLSHARTESEIIKELAEDEAAYRSLTMSWFEHSPLRELLERASEEGFELILTTDHGTVQVADPVKVQGEKEVTDNPRYKTGRKSKGYERRTARLSVLLNGRRVSQRTVRFKGGLQFEDIDFRVDVYEKGAAPVESAVMRLPL
;
A
#
# COMPACT_ATOMS: atom_id res chain seq x y z
N MET A 1 -33.05 6.98 0.55
CA MET A 1 -33.36 8.23 1.29
C MET A 1 -32.04 8.88 1.56
N THR A 2 -31.79 10.08 1.06
CA THR A 2 -30.54 10.83 1.35
C THR A 2 -30.54 11.18 2.84
N ARG A 3 -29.46 10.84 3.53
CA ARG A 3 -29.26 11.15 4.96
C ARG A 3 -29.28 12.69 5.15
N THR A 4 -29.84 13.16 6.25
CA THR A 4 -29.76 14.56 6.68
C THR A 4 -28.30 14.90 7.00
N PRO A 5 -27.69 15.93 6.36
CA PRO A 5 -26.31 16.32 6.67
C PRO A 5 -26.19 16.83 8.10
N HIS A 6 -25.15 16.32 8.82
CA HIS A 6 -24.88 16.68 10.22
C HIS A 6 -23.75 17.70 10.33
N ILE A 7 -23.99 18.78 11.04
CA ILE A 7 -23.08 19.90 11.22
C ILE A 7 -22.74 20.03 12.71
N LEU A 8 -21.45 20.07 13.04
CA LEU A 8 -21.01 20.49 14.37
C LEU A 8 -20.62 21.98 14.32
N TRP A 9 -21.03 22.73 15.32
CA TRP A 9 -20.76 24.16 15.40
C TRP A 9 -20.22 24.53 16.78
N ALA A 10 -18.96 24.97 16.85
CA ALA A 10 -18.34 25.49 18.07
C ALA A 10 -18.28 27.01 18.01
N ASP A 11 -18.86 27.66 19.02
CA ASP A 11 -18.87 29.11 19.20
C ASP A 11 -19.18 29.39 20.70
N ASP A 12 -18.40 30.24 21.36
CA ASP A 12 -18.62 30.55 22.79
C ASP A 12 -19.94 31.24 23.07
N GLU A 13 -20.50 31.88 22.05
CA GLU A 13 -21.82 32.50 22.07
C GLU A 13 -22.89 31.65 21.35
N ILE A 14 -22.75 30.33 21.28
CA ILE A 14 -23.60 29.40 20.52
C ILE A 14 -25.10 29.54 20.90
N ASP A 15 -25.41 29.89 22.14
CA ASP A 15 -26.78 30.13 22.60
C ASP A 15 -27.45 31.34 21.91
N LEU A 16 -26.67 32.34 21.52
CA LEU A 16 -27.13 33.48 20.75
C LEU A 16 -27.38 33.14 19.29
N LEU A 17 -26.78 32.06 18.80
CA LEU A 17 -26.91 31.58 17.43
C LEU A 17 -28.08 30.59 17.24
N LYS A 18 -28.87 30.30 18.25
CA LYS A 18 -30.11 29.50 18.16
C LYS A 18 -31.01 29.82 16.97
N PRO A 19 -31.25 31.11 16.63
CA PRO A 19 -32.06 31.46 15.46
C PRO A 19 -31.46 30.97 14.14
N HIS A 20 -30.11 30.94 14.02
CA HIS A 20 -29.37 30.45 12.87
C HIS A 20 -29.46 28.93 12.80
N ILE A 21 -29.30 28.25 13.94
CA ILE A 21 -29.43 26.79 14.04
C ILE A 21 -30.84 26.37 13.61
N LEU A 22 -31.89 26.98 14.18
CA LEU A 22 -33.29 26.69 13.80
C LEU A 22 -33.57 26.96 12.32
N PHE A 23 -32.94 27.99 11.73
CA PHE A 23 -33.05 28.26 10.31
C PHE A 23 -32.47 27.11 9.48
N LEU A 24 -31.26 26.59 9.84
CA LEU A 24 -30.59 25.48 9.16
C LEU A 24 -31.38 24.17 9.32
N GLU A 25 -31.91 23.90 10.51
CA GLU A 25 -32.76 22.73 10.77
C GLU A 25 -34.00 22.71 9.89
N ARG A 26 -34.67 23.88 9.73
CA ARG A 26 -35.79 24.02 8.79
C ARG A 26 -35.42 23.85 7.33
N LYS A 27 -34.14 23.99 7.00
CA LYS A 27 -33.59 23.73 5.64
C LYS A 27 -33.13 22.30 5.44
N GLY A 28 -33.30 21.42 6.44
CA GLY A 28 -33.00 20.00 6.35
C GLY A 28 -31.57 19.63 6.74
N TYR A 29 -30.95 20.42 7.62
CA TYR A 29 -29.67 20.10 8.24
C TYR A 29 -29.89 19.70 9.70
N GLU A 30 -29.04 18.83 10.22
CA GLU A 30 -28.91 18.54 11.64
C GLU A 30 -27.73 19.34 12.20
N VAL A 31 -27.95 20.11 13.30
CA VAL A 31 -26.89 20.98 13.85
C VAL A 31 -26.74 20.74 15.34
N THR A 32 -25.50 20.38 15.74
CA THR A 32 -25.13 20.24 17.15
C THR A 32 -24.15 21.34 17.53
N GLY A 33 -24.55 22.16 18.53
CA GLY A 33 -23.76 23.30 19.02
C GLY A 33 -22.88 22.95 20.21
N TYR A 34 -21.68 23.53 20.24
CA TYR A 34 -20.68 23.42 21.32
C TYR A 34 -20.19 24.79 21.71
N THR A 35 -19.85 24.99 22.99
CA THR A 35 -19.35 26.27 23.52
C THR A 35 -17.86 26.47 23.39
N ASP A 36 -17.14 25.42 23.02
CA ASP A 36 -15.66 25.42 22.92
C ASP A 36 -15.14 24.32 21.99
N GLY A 37 -13.89 24.48 21.55
CA GLY A 37 -13.26 23.56 20.62
C GLY A 37 -12.92 22.19 21.22
N ALA A 38 -12.70 22.10 22.52
CA ALA A 38 -12.34 20.83 23.17
C ALA A 38 -13.55 19.89 23.22
N SER A 39 -14.71 20.40 23.62
CA SER A 39 -15.98 19.65 23.62
C SER A 39 -16.39 19.20 22.22
N LEU A 40 -16.16 20.02 21.19
CA LEU A 40 -16.38 19.62 19.81
C LEU A 40 -15.44 18.51 19.37
N LEU A 41 -14.15 18.56 19.73
CA LEU A 41 -13.19 17.50 19.39
C LEU A 41 -13.53 16.17 20.06
N GLU A 42 -14.01 16.20 21.32
CA GLU A 42 -14.47 15.00 22.03
C GLU A 42 -15.69 14.38 21.32
N ALA A 43 -16.66 15.20 20.93
CA ALA A 43 -17.82 14.73 20.16
C ALA A 43 -17.44 14.16 18.79
N LEU A 44 -16.42 14.71 18.14
CA LEU A 44 -15.90 14.17 16.88
C LEU A 44 -15.25 12.78 17.05
N GLU A 45 -14.78 12.42 18.23
CA GLU A 45 -14.26 11.08 18.52
C GLU A 45 -15.40 10.05 18.65
N GLU A 46 -16.55 10.47 19.18
CA GLU A 46 -17.74 9.61 19.36
C GLU A 46 -18.60 9.50 18.08
N ASP A 47 -18.73 10.59 17.32
CA ASP A 47 -19.56 10.64 16.11
C ASP A 47 -18.71 10.46 14.84
N ARG A 48 -18.88 9.31 14.19
CA ARG A 48 -18.17 8.96 12.95
C ARG A 48 -18.72 9.71 11.71
N ILE A 49 -19.90 10.31 11.77
CA ILE A 49 -20.61 10.79 10.58
C ILE A 49 -20.96 12.28 10.71
N VAL A 50 -19.96 13.14 10.57
CA VAL A 50 -20.08 14.58 10.50
C VAL A 50 -19.75 15.06 9.08
N ASP A 51 -20.58 15.94 8.52
CA ASP A 51 -20.42 16.42 7.15
C ASP A 51 -19.66 17.74 7.05
N VAL A 52 -19.89 18.67 7.99
CA VAL A 52 -19.23 20.00 8.04
C VAL A 52 -19.03 20.41 9.50
N VAL A 53 -17.95 21.13 9.78
CA VAL A 53 -17.69 21.75 11.08
C VAL A 53 -17.63 23.27 10.93
N PHE A 54 -18.33 24.02 11.78
CA PHE A 54 -18.20 25.46 11.96
C PHE A 54 -17.38 25.74 13.23
N LEU A 55 -16.42 26.66 13.13
CA LEU A 55 -15.52 27.04 14.22
C LEU A 55 -15.45 28.55 14.36
N ASP A 56 -15.85 29.07 15.48
CA ASP A 56 -15.51 30.45 15.84
C ASP A 56 -14.02 30.57 16.15
N GLU A 57 -13.40 31.66 15.72
CA GLU A 57 -11.97 31.89 15.96
C GLU A 57 -11.67 32.14 17.44
N ASN A 58 -12.52 32.88 18.12
CA ASN A 58 -12.30 33.32 19.50
C ASN A 58 -13.12 32.50 20.50
N MET A 59 -12.61 31.31 20.83
CA MET A 59 -13.21 30.43 21.82
C MET A 59 -12.34 30.29 23.07
N PRO A 60 -12.93 30.04 24.26
CA PRO A 60 -12.15 29.76 25.45
C PRO A 60 -11.38 28.44 25.35
N GLY A 61 -10.16 28.45 25.78
CA GLY A 61 -9.28 27.28 25.76
C GLY A 61 -8.56 27.09 24.44
N LEU A 62 -9.16 26.38 23.48
CA LEU A 62 -8.63 26.21 22.14
C LEU A 62 -9.24 27.25 21.19
N THR A 63 -8.40 27.95 20.45
CA THR A 63 -8.85 28.83 19.36
C THR A 63 -9.48 28.01 18.23
N GLY A 64 -10.25 28.69 17.35
CA GLY A 64 -10.80 28.04 16.15
C GLY A 64 -9.70 27.45 15.26
N LEU A 65 -8.58 28.16 15.10
CA LEU A 65 -7.45 27.71 14.30
C LEU A 65 -6.76 26.48 14.91
N GLU A 66 -6.50 26.48 16.22
CA GLU A 66 -5.94 25.31 16.91
C GLU A 66 -6.86 24.09 16.83
N THR A 67 -8.18 24.33 16.92
CA THR A 67 -9.19 23.29 16.76
C THR A 67 -9.20 22.74 15.34
N LEU A 68 -9.17 23.62 14.33
CA LEU A 68 -9.04 23.26 12.92
C LEU A 68 -7.83 22.38 12.64
N GLN A 69 -6.65 22.76 13.14
CA GLN A 69 -5.42 21.99 12.96
C GLN A 69 -5.56 20.58 13.54
N ARG A 70 -6.14 20.43 14.74
CA ARG A 70 -6.39 19.13 15.37
C ARG A 70 -7.41 18.29 14.61
N ILE A 71 -8.47 18.91 14.08
CA ILE A 71 -9.44 18.21 13.20
C ILE A 71 -8.73 17.72 11.95
N LYS A 72 -7.97 18.58 11.28
CA LYS A 72 -7.28 18.24 10.03
C LYS A 72 -6.19 17.18 10.20
N ALA A 73 -5.53 17.14 11.35
CA ALA A 73 -4.58 16.08 11.68
C ALA A 73 -5.23 14.69 11.78
N ARG A 74 -6.50 14.60 12.22
CA ARG A 74 -7.24 13.35 12.40
C ARG A 74 -8.19 13.02 11.25
N ARG A 75 -8.84 14.06 10.69
CA ARG A 75 -9.82 13.97 9.59
C ARG A 75 -9.50 15.00 8.49
N PRO A 76 -8.46 14.78 7.67
CA PRO A 76 -7.99 15.76 6.68
C PRO A 76 -9.06 16.22 5.69
N HIS A 77 -10.01 15.34 5.36
CA HIS A 77 -11.06 15.59 4.38
C HIS A 77 -12.35 16.17 4.97
N LEU A 78 -12.47 16.32 6.29
CA LEU A 78 -13.66 16.91 6.91
C LEU A 78 -13.68 18.41 6.62
N PRO A 79 -14.70 18.95 5.91
CA PRO A 79 -14.78 20.36 5.65
C PRO A 79 -14.97 21.16 6.93
N CYS A 80 -14.15 22.20 7.11
CA CYS A 80 -14.26 23.12 8.23
C CYS A 80 -14.42 24.54 7.72
N VAL A 81 -15.34 25.29 8.31
CA VAL A 81 -15.63 26.70 8.01
C VAL A 81 -15.25 27.52 9.22
N MET A 82 -14.37 28.50 9.03
CA MET A 82 -13.98 29.43 10.08
C MET A 82 -14.98 30.59 10.18
N ILE A 83 -15.28 31.01 11.38
CA ILE A 83 -16.14 32.18 11.68
C ILE A 83 -15.27 33.17 12.45
N THR A 84 -15.17 34.42 11.98
CA THR A 84 -14.31 35.44 12.58
C THR A 84 -14.95 36.79 12.62
N LYS A 85 -14.51 37.65 13.55
CA LYS A 85 -14.92 39.09 13.66
C LYS A 85 -14.04 40.02 12.85
N SER A 86 -12.90 39.54 12.31
CA SER A 86 -11.88 40.37 11.70
C SER A 86 -11.53 39.90 10.29
N GLU A 87 -11.25 40.83 9.39
CA GLU A 87 -10.66 40.60 8.05
C GLU A 87 -9.11 40.61 8.10
N GLU A 88 -8.51 40.30 9.24
CA GLU A 88 -7.06 40.33 9.37
C GLU A 88 -6.37 39.31 8.43
N GLU A 89 -5.60 39.81 7.50
CA GLU A 89 -4.95 39.08 6.43
C GLU A 89 -4.09 37.91 6.96
N HIS A 90 -3.48 38.08 8.14
CA HIS A 90 -2.66 37.08 8.81
C HIS A 90 -3.44 35.82 9.26
N ILE A 91 -4.66 35.98 9.82
CA ILE A 91 -5.51 34.85 10.22
C ILE A 91 -6.01 34.10 8.99
N MET A 92 -6.28 34.83 7.90
CA MET A 92 -6.70 34.23 6.64
C MET A 92 -5.58 33.44 5.98
N GLU A 93 -4.34 33.95 5.95
CA GLU A 93 -3.19 33.22 5.38
C GLU A 93 -2.89 31.93 6.14
N GLU A 94 -2.95 31.97 7.47
CA GLU A 94 -2.70 30.79 8.31
C GLU A 94 -3.84 29.76 8.21
N ALA A 95 -5.08 30.21 8.13
CA ALA A 95 -6.24 29.35 7.93
C ALA A 95 -6.31 28.73 6.52
N ILE A 96 -5.88 29.47 5.48
CA ILE A 96 -5.69 28.92 4.12
C ILE A 96 -4.60 27.84 4.11
N GLY A 97 -3.47 28.08 4.77
CA GLY A 97 -2.44 27.07 4.99
C GLY A 97 -2.93 25.82 5.70
N SER A 98 -3.92 25.95 6.58
CA SER A 98 -4.55 24.85 7.31
C SER A 98 -5.70 24.13 6.56
N LYS A 99 -5.87 24.36 5.26
CA LYS A 99 -6.86 23.71 4.38
C LYS A 99 -8.32 23.84 4.85
N MET A 100 -8.73 25.03 5.29
CA MET A 100 -10.16 25.30 5.56
C MET A 100 -10.99 25.26 4.26
N ALA A 101 -12.28 24.93 4.38
CA ALA A 101 -13.19 24.84 3.23
C ALA A 101 -13.81 26.19 2.85
N ASP A 102 -14.09 27.04 3.84
CA ASP A 102 -14.65 28.39 3.65
C ASP A 102 -14.47 29.21 4.93
N TYR A 103 -14.77 30.52 4.88
CA TYR A 103 -14.79 31.38 6.05
C TYR A 103 -15.99 32.32 6.01
N LEU A 104 -16.49 32.73 7.20
CA LEU A 104 -17.62 33.65 7.38
C LEU A 104 -17.26 34.76 8.35
N ILE A 105 -17.70 35.98 8.08
CA ILE A 105 -17.41 37.13 8.90
C ILE A 105 -18.65 37.49 9.74
N LYS A 106 -18.45 37.70 11.04
CA LYS A 106 -19.54 38.21 11.93
C LYS A 106 -19.81 39.69 11.63
N PRO A 107 -21.08 40.16 11.58
CA PRO A 107 -22.29 39.44 12.01
C PRO A 107 -22.75 38.40 10.98
N LEU A 108 -23.09 37.21 11.45
CA LEU A 108 -23.49 36.10 10.60
C LEU A 108 -24.85 36.34 9.94
N ASN A 109 -24.92 36.14 8.65
CA ASN A 109 -26.15 36.12 7.89
C ASN A 109 -26.57 34.66 7.60
N PRO A 110 -27.81 34.24 8.01
CA PRO A 110 -28.26 32.86 7.78
C PRO A 110 -28.15 32.39 6.31
N ASN A 111 -28.35 33.32 5.36
CA ASN A 111 -28.24 32.98 3.94
C ASN A 111 -26.80 32.78 3.48
N GLN A 112 -25.81 33.47 4.08
CA GLN A 112 -24.39 33.25 3.82
C GLN A 112 -23.96 31.88 4.35
N ILE A 113 -24.39 31.50 5.56
CA ILE A 113 -24.15 30.19 6.14
C ILE A 113 -24.73 29.10 5.21
N LEU A 114 -25.98 29.27 4.78
CA LEU A 114 -26.63 28.33 3.86
C LEU A 114 -25.94 28.25 2.51
N LEU A 115 -25.41 29.36 1.98
CA LEU A 115 -24.67 29.39 0.72
C LEU A 115 -23.34 28.62 0.84
N SER A 116 -22.60 28.86 1.92
CA SER A 116 -21.36 28.14 2.23
C SER A 116 -21.60 26.64 2.35
N LEU A 117 -22.62 26.24 3.12
CA LEU A 117 -23.02 24.84 3.27
C LEU A 117 -23.36 24.18 1.92
N LYS A 118 -24.20 24.87 1.11
CA LYS A 118 -24.58 24.36 -0.21
C LYS A 118 -23.34 24.17 -1.11
N LYS A 119 -22.45 25.17 -1.16
CA LYS A 119 -21.22 25.10 -1.93
C LYS A 119 -20.40 23.87 -1.52
N ILE A 120 -20.15 23.69 -0.24
CA ILE A 120 -19.32 22.60 0.29
C ILE A 120 -19.97 21.23 0.06
N LEU A 121 -21.28 21.10 0.36
CA LEU A 121 -22.00 19.83 0.26
C LEU A 121 -22.37 19.48 -1.18
N ASP A 122 -22.72 20.47 -2.02
CA ASP A 122 -22.99 20.25 -3.44
C ASP A 122 -21.71 19.93 -4.22
N GLU A 123 -20.58 20.55 -3.89
CA GLU A 123 -19.28 20.18 -4.48
C GLU A 123 -18.92 18.73 -4.15
N LYS A 124 -19.04 18.33 -2.88
CA LYS A 124 -18.83 16.93 -2.45
C LYS A 124 -19.79 15.97 -3.14
N ARG A 125 -21.08 16.34 -3.25
CA ARG A 125 -22.09 15.54 -3.95
C ARG A 125 -21.84 15.45 -5.45
N LEU A 126 -21.49 16.55 -6.11
CA LEU A 126 -21.20 16.59 -7.54
C LEU A 126 -19.93 15.79 -7.88
N VAL A 127 -18.89 15.86 -7.04
CA VAL A 127 -17.68 15.05 -7.18
C VAL A 127 -18.03 13.56 -7.03
N GLY A 128 -18.83 13.20 -6.03
CA GLY A 128 -19.29 11.82 -5.84
C GLY A 128 -20.16 11.31 -7.00
N GLU A 129 -21.14 12.09 -7.47
CA GLU A 129 -21.98 11.73 -8.62
C GLU A 129 -21.18 11.58 -9.90
N LYS A 130 -20.18 12.44 -10.11
CA LYS A 130 -19.27 12.35 -11.25
C LYS A 130 -18.40 11.09 -11.15
N ALA A 131 -17.78 10.84 -10.01
CA ALA A 131 -16.99 9.63 -9.76
C ALA A 131 -17.81 8.35 -9.99
N MET A 132 -19.06 8.32 -9.51
CA MET A 132 -19.98 7.21 -9.74
C MET A 132 -20.28 7.01 -11.24
N SER A 133 -20.62 8.07 -11.96
CA SER A 133 -20.90 8.00 -13.41
C SER A 133 -19.69 7.57 -14.21
N ASP A 134 -18.52 8.11 -13.86
CA ASP A 134 -17.26 7.77 -14.53
C ASP A 134 -16.88 6.32 -14.24
N TYR A 135 -17.02 5.85 -12.99
CA TYR A 135 -16.79 4.45 -12.65
C TYR A 135 -17.77 3.49 -13.32
N GLN A 136 -19.05 3.83 -13.46
CA GLN A 136 -20.00 2.98 -14.18
C GLN A 136 -19.62 2.78 -15.65
N ARG A 137 -19.04 3.80 -16.29
CA ARG A 137 -18.47 3.67 -17.64
C ARG A 137 -17.26 2.77 -17.65
N GLU A 138 -16.34 3.02 -16.71
CA GLU A 138 -15.11 2.29 -16.51
C GLU A 138 -15.35 0.81 -16.19
N PHE A 139 -16.31 0.54 -15.30
CA PHE A 139 -16.71 -0.83 -14.96
C PHE A 139 -17.07 -1.67 -16.19
N ARG A 140 -17.84 -1.08 -17.12
CA ARG A 140 -18.20 -1.76 -18.38
C ARG A 140 -16.99 -1.99 -19.28
N GLU A 141 -16.13 -0.99 -19.40
CA GLU A 141 -14.92 -1.08 -20.20
C GLU A 141 -13.94 -2.13 -19.65
N LEU A 142 -13.65 -2.10 -18.36
CA LEU A 142 -12.84 -3.12 -17.70
C LEU A 142 -13.46 -4.52 -17.80
N GLY A 143 -14.78 -4.62 -17.65
CA GLY A 143 -15.50 -5.89 -17.81
C GLY A 143 -15.37 -6.47 -19.22
N MET A 144 -15.44 -5.63 -20.27
CA MET A 144 -15.20 -6.07 -21.65
C MET A 144 -13.73 -6.48 -21.86
N ARG A 145 -12.77 -5.66 -21.39
CA ARG A 145 -11.34 -6.01 -21.51
C ARG A 145 -11.00 -7.33 -20.82
N LEU A 146 -11.58 -7.63 -19.67
CA LEU A 146 -11.38 -8.90 -18.99
C LEU A 146 -11.89 -10.12 -19.79
N MET A 147 -12.71 -9.94 -20.82
CA MET A 147 -13.12 -11.03 -21.72
C MET A 147 -12.12 -11.28 -22.85
N ASP A 148 -11.19 -10.37 -23.08
CA ASP A 148 -10.19 -10.47 -24.12
C ASP A 148 -8.97 -11.29 -23.69
N ARG A 149 -8.10 -11.60 -24.65
CA ARG A 149 -6.80 -12.20 -24.38
C ARG A 149 -5.81 -11.11 -23.95
N LEU A 150 -5.57 -11.01 -22.65
CA LEU A 150 -4.73 -9.98 -22.06
C LEU A 150 -3.25 -10.37 -22.08
N ASN A 151 -2.39 -9.38 -22.32
CA ASN A 151 -0.95 -9.46 -22.19
C ASN A 151 -0.48 -8.82 -20.85
N ARG A 152 0.84 -8.75 -20.63
CA ARG A 152 1.44 -8.14 -19.45
C ARG A 152 1.00 -6.68 -19.24
N GLU A 153 1.09 -5.87 -20.30
CA GLU A 153 0.78 -4.43 -20.23
C GLU A 153 -0.69 -4.18 -19.90
N ASP A 154 -1.58 -5.02 -20.46
CA ASP A 154 -2.99 -4.98 -20.14
C ASP A 154 -3.25 -5.24 -18.64
N TRP A 155 -2.56 -6.22 -18.04
CA TRP A 155 -2.70 -6.52 -16.63
C TRP A 155 -2.16 -5.42 -15.73
N GLU A 156 -1.03 -4.81 -16.08
CA GLU A 156 -0.48 -3.66 -15.36
C GLU A 156 -1.43 -2.44 -15.44
N ASP A 157 -2.02 -2.17 -16.59
CA ASP A 157 -3.02 -1.11 -16.77
C ASP A 157 -4.30 -1.39 -15.97
N ILE A 158 -4.85 -2.60 -16.07
CA ILE A 158 -6.04 -3.01 -15.30
C ILE A 158 -5.79 -2.83 -13.79
N HIS A 159 -4.62 -3.25 -13.30
CA HIS A 159 -4.27 -3.08 -11.89
C HIS A 159 -4.24 -1.61 -11.48
N LYS A 160 -3.58 -0.75 -12.27
CA LYS A 160 -3.53 0.70 -12.02
C LYS A 160 -4.91 1.33 -11.99
N ARG A 161 -5.79 0.95 -12.91
CA ARG A 161 -7.17 1.44 -12.99
C ARG A 161 -8.00 0.98 -11.79
N LEU A 162 -7.89 -0.29 -11.40
CA LEU A 162 -8.59 -0.81 -10.21
C LEU A 162 -8.13 -0.12 -8.93
N VAL A 163 -6.83 0.17 -8.78
CA VAL A 163 -6.29 0.93 -7.64
C VAL A 163 -6.78 2.39 -7.67
N HIS A 164 -6.79 3.03 -8.83
CA HIS A 164 -7.32 4.38 -8.98
C HIS A 164 -8.76 4.47 -8.48
N TRP A 165 -9.62 3.57 -8.93
CA TRP A 165 -11.03 3.56 -8.52
C TRP A 165 -11.23 3.19 -7.05
N ASP A 166 -10.36 2.34 -6.48
CA ASP A 166 -10.38 2.04 -5.04
C ASP A 166 -10.14 3.30 -4.19
N LEU A 167 -9.23 4.16 -4.64
CA LEU A 167 -8.92 5.43 -3.97
C LEU A 167 -10.05 6.45 -4.16
N GLU A 168 -10.55 6.63 -5.37
CA GLU A 168 -11.62 7.59 -5.71
C GLU A 168 -12.94 7.24 -4.99
N LEU A 169 -13.34 5.96 -5.01
CA LEU A 169 -14.57 5.53 -4.35
C LEU A 169 -14.46 5.55 -2.83
N ALA A 170 -13.28 5.25 -2.27
CA ALA A 170 -13.03 5.41 -0.84
C ALA A 170 -13.18 6.88 -0.41
N ALA A 171 -12.69 7.83 -1.22
CA ALA A 171 -12.83 9.26 -0.96
C ALA A 171 -14.28 9.75 -1.08
N SER A 172 -15.07 9.15 -1.97
CA SER A 172 -16.51 9.51 -2.15
C SER A 172 -17.41 8.99 -1.04
N GLY A 173 -16.99 7.94 -0.32
CA GLY A 173 -17.79 7.29 0.73
C GLY A 173 -18.97 6.45 0.19
N ASP A 174 -19.01 6.12 -1.09
CA ASP A 174 -20.07 5.30 -1.69
C ASP A 174 -19.82 3.80 -1.47
N THR A 175 -20.48 3.25 -0.46
CA THR A 175 -20.35 1.83 -0.10
C THR A 175 -20.93 0.87 -1.14
N GLY A 176 -21.92 1.30 -1.93
CA GLY A 176 -22.52 0.49 -2.98
C GLY A 176 -21.56 0.27 -4.15
N MET A 177 -20.92 1.35 -4.62
CA MET A 177 -19.91 1.26 -5.68
C MET A 177 -18.63 0.57 -5.21
N ALA A 178 -18.23 0.76 -3.95
CA ALA A 178 -17.10 0.04 -3.37
C ALA A 178 -17.30 -1.48 -3.42
N GLU A 179 -18.52 -1.98 -3.14
CA GLU A 179 -18.85 -3.40 -3.25
C GLU A 179 -18.79 -3.90 -4.69
N VAL A 180 -19.28 -3.12 -5.66
CA VAL A 180 -19.18 -3.44 -7.09
C VAL A 180 -17.71 -3.51 -7.54
N LEU A 181 -16.88 -2.56 -7.11
CA LEU A 181 -15.44 -2.59 -7.39
C LEU A 181 -14.78 -3.82 -6.76
N ARG A 182 -15.14 -4.16 -5.52
CA ARG A 182 -14.62 -5.35 -4.83
C ARG A 182 -14.89 -6.63 -5.64
N MET A 183 -16.11 -6.77 -6.19
CA MET A 183 -16.44 -7.90 -7.06
C MET A 183 -15.62 -7.90 -8.34
N GLN A 184 -15.43 -6.74 -8.97
CA GLN A 184 -14.62 -6.61 -10.19
C GLN A 184 -13.13 -6.93 -9.92
N LYS A 185 -12.57 -6.49 -8.79
CA LYS A 185 -11.21 -6.86 -8.35
C LYS A 185 -11.07 -8.38 -8.18
N GLN A 186 -12.08 -9.05 -7.61
CA GLN A 186 -12.07 -10.51 -7.46
C GLN A 186 -12.10 -11.23 -8.82
N ASP A 187 -12.89 -10.73 -9.77
CA ASP A 187 -12.95 -11.30 -11.13
C ASP A 187 -11.63 -11.13 -11.86
N ALA A 188 -11.06 -9.92 -11.81
CA ALA A 188 -9.75 -9.63 -12.38
C ALA A 188 -8.67 -10.53 -11.74
N GLY A 189 -8.67 -10.68 -10.40
CA GLY A 189 -7.74 -11.55 -9.67
C GLY A 189 -7.79 -13.00 -10.12
N ARG A 190 -8.99 -13.55 -10.32
CA ARG A 190 -9.14 -14.92 -10.83
C ARG A 190 -8.56 -15.10 -12.23
N GLN A 191 -8.73 -14.12 -13.11
CA GLN A 191 -8.22 -14.18 -14.47
C GLN A 191 -6.72 -13.93 -14.53
N PHE A 192 -6.21 -13.00 -13.74
CA PHE A 192 -4.79 -12.76 -13.56
C PHE A 192 -4.06 -14.02 -13.06
N ALA A 193 -4.63 -14.70 -12.06
CA ALA A 193 -4.06 -15.95 -11.58
C ALA A 193 -3.93 -17.01 -12.68
N ARG A 194 -4.91 -17.11 -13.59
CA ARG A 194 -4.80 -18.00 -14.76
C ARG A 194 -3.67 -17.56 -15.71
N PHE A 195 -3.63 -16.27 -16.02
CA PHE A 195 -2.59 -15.72 -16.89
C PHE A 195 -1.18 -16.03 -16.35
N VAL A 196 -0.96 -15.78 -15.06
CA VAL A 196 0.34 -16.09 -14.42
C VAL A 196 0.62 -17.59 -14.46
N THR A 197 -0.39 -18.42 -14.13
CA THR A 197 -0.26 -19.88 -14.20
C THR A 197 0.23 -20.38 -15.55
N ASP A 198 -0.32 -19.83 -16.61
CA ASP A 198 -0.01 -20.28 -17.98
C ASP A 198 1.36 -19.79 -18.47
N ASN A 199 1.86 -18.68 -17.92
CA ASN A 199 3.08 -18.03 -18.41
C ASN A 199 4.29 -18.14 -17.49
N TYR A 200 4.11 -18.23 -16.16
CA TYR A 200 5.19 -18.14 -15.17
C TYR A 200 6.31 -19.15 -15.38
N GLY A 201 5.98 -20.38 -15.76
CA GLY A 201 6.99 -21.40 -16.07
C GLY A 201 7.84 -21.04 -17.29
N GLY A 202 7.30 -20.33 -18.27
CA GLY A 202 8.04 -19.79 -19.42
C GLY A 202 8.99 -18.68 -19.01
N TRP A 203 8.53 -17.75 -18.16
CA TRP A 203 9.37 -16.66 -17.64
C TRP A 203 10.56 -17.17 -16.84
N LEU A 204 10.37 -18.17 -15.99
CA LEU A 204 11.47 -18.77 -15.25
C LEU A 204 12.45 -19.58 -16.13
N ALA A 205 12.00 -20.11 -17.28
CA ALA A 205 12.84 -20.84 -18.20
C ALA A 205 13.75 -19.91 -19.03
N ASP A 206 13.31 -18.67 -19.27
CA ASP A 206 14.05 -17.63 -19.98
C ASP A 206 13.98 -16.29 -19.21
N LEU A 207 14.70 -16.26 -18.10
CA LEU A 207 14.68 -15.12 -17.20
C LEU A 207 15.21 -13.84 -17.85
N ASP A 208 16.10 -13.94 -18.85
CA ASP A 208 16.68 -12.75 -19.51
C ASP A 208 15.63 -11.92 -20.26
N ARG A 209 14.51 -12.51 -20.65
CA ARG A 209 13.37 -11.80 -21.24
C ARG A 209 12.52 -11.05 -20.21
N CYS A 210 12.67 -11.39 -18.91
CA CYS A 210 11.88 -10.78 -17.83
C CYS A 210 12.45 -9.41 -17.41
N ASN A 211 12.61 -8.54 -18.37
CA ASN A 211 13.20 -7.19 -18.25
C ASN A 211 12.17 -6.05 -18.27
N GLY A 212 10.88 -6.39 -18.34
CA GLY A 212 9.79 -5.38 -18.41
C GLY A 212 9.51 -4.85 -19.81
N VAL A 213 10.15 -5.38 -20.86
CA VAL A 213 9.89 -5.03 -22.26
C VAL A 213 9.11 -6.15 -22.95
N GLU A 214 9.68 -7.36 -23.02
CA GLU A 214 9.03 -8.51 -23.65
C GLU A 214 8.11 -9.24 -22.66
N ASP A 215 8.64 -9.59 -21.50
CA ASP A 215 7.94 -10.28 -20.42
C ASP A 215 7.93 -9.39 -19.14
N PRO A 216 7.15 -9.71 -18.09
CA PRO A 216 7.12 -8.90 -16.87
C PRO A 216 8.51 -8.69 -16.28
N LEU A 217 8.78 -7.50 -15.76
CA LEU A 217 10.00 -7.26 -14.98
C LEU A 217 9.91 -8.06 -13.67
N LEU A 218 10.66 -9.15 -13.57
CA LEU A 218 10.68 -9.98 -12.37
C LEU A 218 11.71 -9.48 -11.35
N ALA A 219 11.47 -9.77 -10.08
CA ALA A 219 12.32 -9.35 -8.96
C ALA A 219 13.83 -9.49 -9.19
N PRO A 220 14.38 -10.57 -9.78
CA PRO A 220 15.82 -10.69 -10.06
C PRO A 220 16.39 -9.59 -10.96
N HIS A 221 15.58 -8.99 -11.83
CA HIS A 221 16.03 -7.99 -12.79
C HIS A 221 15.76 -6.54 -12.37
N VAL A 222 14.99 -6.32 -11.30
CA VAL A 222 14.62 -4.95 -10.87
C VAL A 222 15.84 -4.05 -10.70
N LEU A 223 16.86 -4.49 -9.97
CA LEU A 223 18.04 -3.64 -9.75
C LEU A 223 18.90 -3.49 -11.01
N LYS A 224 18.94 -4.51 -11.88
CA LYS A 224 19.65 -4.44 -13.16
C LYS A 224 19.03 -3.39 -14.08
N GLU A 225 17.72 -3.31 -14.13
CA GLU A 225 16.99 -2.40 -15.03
C GLU A 225 16.84 -0.98 -14.44
N SER A 226 16.76 -0.83 -13.11
CA SER A 226 16.53 0.48 -12.48
C SER A 226 17.77 1.12 -11.87
N VAL A 227 18.63 0.35 -11.20
CA VAL A 227 19.80 0.87 -10.46
C VAL A 227 21.06 0.90 -11.34
N LYS A 228 21.33 -0.20 -12.02
CA LYS A 228 22.57 -0.34 -12.82
C LYS A 228 22.79 0.79 -13.82
N PRO A 229 21.79 1.26 -14.61
CA PRO A 229 21.99 2.37 -15.55
C PRO A 229 22.43 3.67 -14.89
N LEU A 230 21.93 3.97 -13.68
CA LEU A 230 22.32 5.15 -12.92
C LEU A 230 23.77 5.04 -12.43
N LEU A 231 24.17 3.88 -11.95
CA LEU A 231 25.54 3.61 -11.51
C LEU A 231 26.52 3.66 -12.67
N ASP A 232 26.17 3.10 -13.84
CA ASP A 232 26.98 3.16 -15.06
C ASP A 232 27.15 4.59 -15.56
N ALA A 233 26.15 5.45 -15.34
CA ALA A 233 26.21 6.89 -15.63
C ALA A 233 26.94 7.72 -14.54
N GLY A 234 27.46 7.07 -13.49
CA GLY A 234 28.14 7.74 -12.38
C GLY A 234 27.20 8.55 -11.50
N ARG A 235 25.89 8.27 -11.51
CA ARG A 235 24.89 8.97 -10.70
C ARG A 235 24.88 8.42 -9.27
N LYS A 236 24.90 9.34 -8.32
CA LYS A 236 24.82 9.03 -6.89
C LYS A 236 23.41 8.52 -6.57
N THR A 237 23.27 7.27 -6.14
CA THR A 237 21.99 6.60 -6.13
C THR A 237 21.62 6.11 -4.72
N LEU A 238 20.41 6.43 -4.28
CA LEU A 238 19.76 5.86 -3.10
C LEU A 238 18.66 4.90 -3.53
N LEU A 239 18.80 3.64 -3.18
CA LEU A 239 17.75 2.63 -3.32
C LEU A 239 17.02 2.49 -1.99
N VAL A 240 15.72 2.72 -1.97
CA VAL A 240 14.85 2.47 -0.83
C VAL A 240 13.91 1.34 -1.17
N VAL A 241 13.97 0.28 -0.40
CA VAL A 241 13.02 -0.85 -0.48
C VAL A 241 12.13 -0.81 0.74
N ILE A 242 10.83 -0.58 0.54
CA ILE A 242 9.83 -0.67 1.61
C ILE A 242 9.20 -2.06 1.53
N ASP A 243 9.48 -2.89 2.53
CA ASP A 243 9.00 -4.28 2.63
C ASP A 243 7.47 -4.32 2.61
N ASN A 244 6.89 -5.11 1.71
CA ASN A 244 5.43 -5.31 1.59
C ASN A 244 4.64 -4.03 1.24
N PHE A 245 5.24 -3.10 0.49
CA PHE A 245 4.63 -1.82 0.12
C PHE A 245 3.82 -1.96 -1.17
N ARG A 246 2.54 -1.61 -1.12
CA ARG A 246 1.60 -1.80 -2.22
C ARG A 246 1.49 -0.57 -3.12
N TYR A 247 1.01 -0.78 -4.34
CA TYR A 247 0.81 0.29 -5.31
C TYR A 247 -0.24 1.33 -4.85
N ASP A 248 -1.30 0.93 -4.16
CA ASP A 248 -2.29 1.86 -3.59
C ASP A 248 -1.71 2.74 -2.48
N GLN A 249 -0.78 2.21 -1.68
CA GLN A 249 -0.03 2.98 -0.69
C GLN A 249 0.93 3.96 -1.38
N TRP A 250 1.60 3.54 -2.46
CA TRP A 250 2.41 4.44 -3.28
C TRP A 250 1.59 5.60 -3.86
N ARG A 251 0.40 5.33 -4.43
CA ARG A 251 -0.49 6.35 -4.99
C ARG A 251 -0.94 7.38 -3.95
N THR A 252 -0.98 7.01 -2.68
CA THR A 252 -1.31 7.90 -1.57
C THR A 252 -0.08 8.65 -1.05
N LEU A 253 1.08 7.98 -0.98
CA LEU A 253 2.32 8.55 -0.47
C LEU A 253 3.05 9.44 -1.48
N GLY A 254 3.07 9.04 -2.75
CA GLY A 254 3.83 9.71 -3.80
C GLY A 254 3.62 11.23 -3.89
N PRO A 255 2.38 11.74 -3.78
CA PRO A 255 2.13 13.19 -3.77
C PRO A 255 2.87 13.95 -2.67
N GLN A 256 3.12 13.34 -1.50
CA GLN A 256 3.85 13.98 -0.40
C GLN A 256 5.36 14.12 -0.68
N LEU A 257 5.88 13.38 -1.65
CA LEU A 257 7.28 13.49 -2.06
C LEU A 257 7.49 14.58 -3.13
N SER A 258 6.42 15.12 -3.71
CA SER A 258 6.50 16.05 -4.86
C SER A 258 7.21 17.38 -4.56
N GLU A 259 7.33 17.75 -3.28
CA GLU A 259 8.09 18.95 -2.87
C GLU A 259 9.61 18.78 -3.07
N HIS A 260 10.10 17.55 -2.94
CA HIS A 260 11.54 17.24 -2.99
C HIS A 260 11.93 16.37 -4.19
N TRP A 261 10.99 15.64 -4.77
CA TRP A 261 11.25 14.64 -5.80
C TRP A 261 10.30 14.74 -6.98
N GLN A 262 10.85 14.70 -8.19
CA GLN A 262 10.07 14.57 -9.41
C GLN A 262 10.17 13.14 -9.96
N VAL A 263 9.01 12.47 -10.08
CA VAL A 263 8.95 11.13 -10.66
C VAL A 263 9.32 11.18 -12.15
N GLN A 264 10.42 10.55 -12.51
CA GLN A 264 10.89 10.45 -13.91
C GLN A 264 10.29 9.22 -14.60
N THR A 265 10.19 8.12 -13.87
CA THR A 265 9.68 6.84 -14.39
C THR A 265 8.91 6.12 -13.31
N GLU A 266 7.75 5.58 -13.67
CA GLU A 266 6.97 4.66 -12.84
C GLU A 266 6.79 3.36 -13.61
N GLN A 267 7.40 2.28 -13.14
CA GLN A 267 7.35 0.97 -13.76
C GLN A 267 6.88 -0.07 -12.74
N MET A 268 5.98 -0.95 -13.14
CA MET A 268 5.60 -2.10 -12.33
C MET A 268 6.62 -3.22 -12.50
N HIS A 269 6.97 -3.85 -11.40
CA HIS A 269 7.65 -5.14 -11.42
C HIS A 269 6.76 -6.21 -10.77
N TRP A 270 6.95 -7.44 -11.19
CA TRP A 270 6.21 -8.58 -10.69
C TRP A 270 7.07 -9.33 -9.68
N SER A 271 6.54 -9.47 -8.47
CA SER A 271 7.25 -10.14 -7.41
C SER A 271 7.55 -11.60 -7.78
N TYR A 272 8.66 -12.11 -7.28
CA TYR A 272 9.00 -13.52 -7.43
C TYR A 272 8.06 -14.38 -6.58
N LEU A 273 7.61 -15.51 -7.13
CA LEU A 273 6.75 -16.45 -6.37
C LEU A 273 7.60 -17.45 -5.58
N PRO A 274 7.27 -17.62 -4.28
CA PRO A 274 6.20 -16.97 -3.49
C PRO A 274 6.49 -15.50 -3.24
N THR A 275 5.43 -14.69 -3.20
CA THR A 275 5.52 -13.27 -2.89
C THR A 275 5.84 -13.05 -1.41
N ALA A 276 6.94 -13.57 -0.94
CA ALA A 276 7.42 -13.49 0.42
C ALA A 276 8.87 -13.00 0.43
N THR A 277 9.20 -12.24 1.47
CA THR A 277 10.49 -11.56 1.65
C THR A 277 11.70 -12.46 1.38
N GLN A 278 11.66 -13.71 1.87
CA GLN A 278 12.75 -14.68 1.68
C GLN A 278 13.08 -14.92 0.21
N TYR A 279 12.06 -15.07 -0.64
CA TYR A 279 12.23 -15.40 -2.05
C TYR A 279 12.39 -14.14 -2.89
N ALA A 280 11.44 -13.21 -2.78
CA ALA A 280 11.39 -12.04 -3.64
C ALA A 280 12.56 -11.07 -3.40
N ARG A 281 12.83 -10.71 -2.13
CA ARG A 281 13.87 -9.73 -1.83
C ARG A 281 15.28 -10.30 -1.98
N ASN A 282 15.52 -11.56 -1.57
CA ASN A 282 16.80 -12.19 -1.85
C ASN A 282 17.06 -12.32 -3.35
N ALA A 283 16.03 -12.65 -4.15
CA ALA A 283 16.16 -12.71 -5.61
C ALA A 283 16.49 -11.33 -6.21
N MET A 284 15.86 -10.26 -5.71
CA MET A 284 16.12 -8.88 -6.13
C MET A 284 17.56 -8.47 -5.82
N PHE A 285 18.04 -8.67 -4.58
CA PHE A 285 19.40 -8.31 -4.18
C PHE A 285 20.47 -9.21 -4.79
N ALA A 286 20.13 -10.46 -5.04
CA ALA A 286 21.06 -11.37 -5.72
C ALA A 286 21.10 -11.18 -7.24
N GLY A 287 20.06 -10.61 -7.87
CA GLY A 287 19.92 -10.65 -9.33
C GLY A 287 19.87 -12.07 -9.88
N MET A 288 19.27 -13.01 -9.14
CA MET A 288 19.20 -14.43 -9.44
C MET A 288 17.91 -15.03 -8.88
N THR A 289 17.48 -16.16 -9.45
CA THR A 289 16.40 -16.93 -8.84
C THR A 289 16.82 -17.53 -7.48
N PRO A 290 15.90 -17.77 -6.55
CA PRO A 290 16.19 -18.45 -5.28
C PRO A 290 16.93 -19.78 -5.44
N ALA A 291 16.53 -20.59 -6.41
CA ALA A 291 17.23 -21.86 -6.72
C ALA A 291 18.70 -21.63 -7.13
N LYS A 292 18.96 -20.56 -7.89
CA LYS A 292 20.31 -20.22 -8.32
C LYS A 292 21.14 -19.66 -7.16
N ILE A 293 20.52 -18.90 -6.25
CA ILE A 293 21.20 -18.45 -5.02
C ILE A 293 21.61 -19.66 -4.18
N ALA A 294 20.71 -20.61 -3.96
CA ALA A 294 21.00 -21.82 -3.19
C ALA A 294 22.12 -22.68 -3.84
N GLU A 295 22.24 -22.66 -5.18
CA GLU A 295 23.31 -23.35 -5.91
C GLU A 295 24.66 -22.64 -5.78
N VAL A 296 24.69 -21.32 -6.03
CA VAL A 296 25.95 -20.54 -6.17
C VAL A 296 26.44 -20.04 -4.81
N HIS A 297 25.52 -19.71 -3.91
CA HIS A 297 25.79 -19.14 -2.58
C HIS A 297 25.07 -19.95 -1.48
N PRO A 298 25.30 -21.27 -1.34
CA PRO A 298 24.60 -22.11 -0.38
C PRO A 298 24.75 -21.64 1.07
N GLN A 299 25.83 -20.94 1.40
CA GLN A 299 26.07 -20.36 2.72
C GLN A 299 25.17 -19.14 3.03
N TRP A 300 24.62 -18.49 2.02
CA TRP A 300 23.73 -17.31 2.15
C TRP A 300 22.27 -17.65 1.95
N TRP A 301 21.97 -18.89 1.54
CA TRP A 301 20.60 -19.37 1.42
C TRP A 301 20.20 -20.14 2.67
N LYS A 302 19.01 -19.86 3.17
CA LYS A 302 18.36 -20.61 4.25
C LYS A 302 17.00 -21.09 3.79
N ASP A 303 16.73 -22.37 4.01
CA ASP A 303 15.41 -22.94 3.78
C ASP A 303 14.43 -22.52 4.89
N GLU A 304 13.13 -22.66 4.60
CA GLU A 304 12.05 -22.30 5.54
C GLU A 304 12.23 -22.90 6.95
N GLN A 305 12.78 -24.10 7.03
CA GLN A 305 12.92 -24.83 8.27
C GLN A 305 14.26 -24.57 8.99
N ASP A 306 15.16 -23.81 8.39
CA ASP A 306 16.42 -23.45 9.03
C ASP A 306 16.17 -22.40 10.13
N GLN A 307 17.01 -22.39 11.15
CA GLN A 307 16.88 -21.42 12.23
C GLN A 307 17.40 -20.03 11.84
N GLY A 308 16.77 -18.98 12.38
CA GLY A 308 17.16 -17.59 12.22
C GLY A 308 16.58 -16.90 10.98
N SER A 309 16.95 -15.65 10.77
CA SER A 309 16.43 -14.83 9.68
C SER A 309 16.78 -15.43 8.31
N LYS A 310 15.77 -15.50 7.43
CA LYS A 310 15.92 -15.99 6.04
C LYS A 310 16.57 -14.94 5.13
N ASN A 311 16.58 -13.71 5.56
CA ASN A 311 17.10 -12.53 4.87
C ASN A 311 18.30 -11.93 5.60
N ALA A 312 19.17 -12.79 6.17
CA ALA A 312 20.32 -12.33 6.93
C ALA A 312 21.48 -11.86 6.03
N TYR A 313 21.50 -12.28 4.77
CA TYR A 313 22.64 -12.09 3.84
C TYR A 313 22.30 -11.16 2.66
N GLU A 314 21.32 -10.27 2.83
CA GLU A 314 20.90 -9.32 1.78
C GLU A 314 22.05 -8.41 1.35
N SER A 315 22.89 -7.97 2.28
CA SER A 315 24.09 -7.16 2.01
C SER A 315 25.11 -7.91 1.14
N GLU A 316 25.37 -9.16 1.47
CA GLU A 316 26.32 -10.02 0.75
C GLU A 316 25.81 -10.36 -0.65
N LEU A 317 24.51 -10.64 -0.78
CA LEU A 317 23.85 -10.88 -2.07
C LEU A 317 23.93 -9.63 -2.98
N LEU A 318 23.65 -8.45 -2.43
CA LEU A 318 23.79 -7.19 -3.13
C LEU A 318 25.24 -6.93 -3.54
N GLY A 319 26.20 -7.15 -2.63
CA GLY A 319 27.63 -7.01 -2.92
C GLY A 319 28.09 -7.89 -4.07
N ALA A 320 27.68 -9.17 -4.07
CA ALA A 320 27.96 -10.10 -5.16
C ALA A 320 27.32 -9.68 -6.49
N GLN A 321 26.14 -9.06 -6.46
CA GLN A 321 25.49 -8.52 -7.66
C GLN A 321 26.26 -7.32 -8.21
N LEU A 322 26.66 -6.37 -7.36
CA LEU A 322 27.47 -5.22 -7.75
C LEU A 322 28.84 -5.63 -8.31
N GLU A 323 29.46 -6.65 -7.72
CA GLU A 323 30.72 -7.21 -8.22
C GLU A 323 30.57 -7.81 -9.63
N ARG A 324 29.49 -8.56 -9.89
CA ARG A 324 29.18 -9.08 -11.23
C ARG A 324 28.95 -7.97 -12.26
N TRP A 325 28.44 -6.81 -11.84
CA TRP A 325 28.32 -5.64 -12.71
C TRP A 325 29.65 -4.89 -12.92
N GLY A 326 30.70 -5.26 -12.18
CA GLY A 326 31.98 -4.58 -12.20
C GLY A 326 31.97 -3.21 -11.51
N PHE A 327 31.00 -2.95 -10.65
CA PHE A 327 30.90 -1.69 -9.91
C PHE A 327 32.09 -1.54 -8.96
N LYS A 328 32.77 -0.37 -9.01
CA LYS A 328 33.96 -0.07 -8.21
C LYS A 328 33.75 1.09 -7.22
N GLY A 329 32.55 1.70 -7.24
CA GLY A 329 32.20 2.79 -6.36
C GLY A 329 32.01 2.35 -4.89
N LYS A 330 31.96 3.31 -4.02
CA LYS A 330 31.65 3.08 -2.61
C LYS A 330 30.17 2.80 -2.45
N TRP A 331 29.82 1.73 -1.78
CA TRP A 331 28.42 1.38 -1.54
C TRP A 331 28.13 1.01 -0.09
N GLY A 332 26.87 0.93 0.27
CA GLY A 332 26.42 0.48 1.58
C GLY A 332 25.01 -0.09 1.57
N TYR A 333 24.75 -0.88 2.59
CA TYR A 333 23.45 -1.50 2.84
C TYR A 333 23.00 -1.23 4.29
N HIS A 334 21.75 -0.88 4.47
CA HIS A 334 21.13 -0.65 5.79
C HIS A 334 19.76 -1.30 5.84
N LYS A 335 19.45 -1.96 6.96
CA LYS A 335 18.13 -2.56 7.23
C LYS A 335 17.54 -1.90 8.48
N ILE A 336 16.40 -1.25 8.30
CA ILE A 336 15.71 -0.49 9.33
C ILE A 336 14.50 -1.29 9.80
N THR A 337 14.64 -1.87 10.98
CA THR A 337 13.61 -2.70 11.61
C THR A 337 12.80 -1.95 12.66
N ASP A 338 13.31 -0.81 13.13
CA ASP A 338 12.67 0.04 14.13
C ASP A 338 13.08 1.50 14.00
N VAL A 339 12.39 2.38 14.70
CA VAL A 339 12.62 3.84 14.70
C VAL A 339 14.02 4.21 15.16
N THR A 340 14.56 3.47 16.14
CA THR A 340 15.91 3.75 16.70
C THR A 340 16.99 3.51 15.67
N ALA A 341 16.89 2.40 14.92
CA ALA A 341 17.80 2.10 13.80
C ALA A 341 17.72 3.18 12.72
N GLY A 342 16.51 3.68 12.42
CA GLY A 342 16.30 4.75 11.47
C GLY A 342 16.93 6.08 11.93
N ARG A 343 16.72 6.47 13.17
CA ARG A 343 17.35 7.68 13.74
C ARG A 343 18.88 7.60 13.73
N LYS A 344 19.45 6.44 14.09
CA LYS A 344 20.89 6.23 14.02
C LYS A 344 21.42 6.35 12.58
N LEU A 345 20.66 5.89 11.59
CA LEU A 345 21.02 6.08 10.18
C LEU A 345 21.09 7.57 9.81
N LEU A 346 20.15 8.37 10.32
CA LEU A 346 20.14 9.84 10.10
C LEU A 346 21.29 10.55 10.82
N GLU A 347 21.65 10.14 12.01
CA GLU A 347 22.84 10.63 12.72
C GLU A 347 24.12 10.34 11.93
N ASP A 348 24.20 9.17 11.33
CA ASP A 348 25.31 8.71 10.48
C ASP A 348 25.14 9.08 8.99
N PHE A 349 24.26 10.02 8.63
CA PHE A 349 23.92 10.36 7.24
C PHE A 349 25.14 10.75 6.38
N HIS A 350 26.19 11.31 7.00
CA HIS A 350 27.45 11.61 6.32
C HIS A 350 28.04 10.36 5.63
N ARG A 351 27.84 9.17 6.17
CA ARG A 351 28.30 7.90 5.58
C ARG A 351 27.49 7.54 4.32
N ILE A 352 26.21 7.91 4.26
CA ILE A 352 25.39 7.77 3.04
C ILE A 352 25.87 8.77 2.00
N ARG A 353 26.03 10.03 2.40
CA ARG A 353 26.49 11.11 1.54
C ARG A 353 27.81 10.79 0.83
N ASP A 354 28.75 10.13 1.50
CA ASP A 354 30.08 9.85 0.96
C ASP A 354 30.15 8.58 0.10
N ARG A 355 29.00 7.97 -0.23
CA ARG A 355 28.88 6.78 -1.08
C ARG A 355 28.28 7.11 -2.44
N ASP A 356 28.63 6.29 -3.42
CA ASP A 356 28.08 6.36 -4.77
C ASP A 356 26.73 5.63 -4.87
N PHE A 357 26.57 4.60 -4.03
CA PHE A 357 25.33 3.81 -3.93
C PHE A 357 25.00 3.43 -2.49
N THR A 358 23.76 3.61 -2.09
CA THR A 358 23.26 3.11 -0.79
C THR A 358 21.91 2.45 -0.97
N ALA A 359 21.76 1.23 -0.45
CA ALA A 359 20.50 0.52 -0.35
C ALA A 359 19.99 0.55 1.10
N VAL A 360 18.74 0.95 1.29
CA VAL A 360 18.08 1.00 2.59
C VAL A 360 16.77 0.23 2.52
N VAL A 361 16.57 -0.72 3.43
CA VAL A 361 15.34 -1.51 3.55
C VAL A 361 14.57 -1.06 4.78
N PHE A 362 13.28 -0.77 4.62
CA PHE A 362 12.36 -0.43 5.71
C PHE A 362 11.31 -1.54 5.88
N ASN A 363 11.26 -2.17 7.07
CA ASN A 363 10.38 -3.32 7.34
C ASN A 363 9.03 -2.95 7.95
N PHE A 364 8.73 -1.68 8.18
CA PHE A 364 7.57 -1.27 8.97
C PHE A 364 6.23 -1.73 8.36
N VAL A 365 6.05 -1.61 7.03
CA VAL A 365 4.77 -1.93 6.40
C VAL A 365 4.48 -3.42 6.46
N ASP A 366 5.51 -4.27 6.33
CA ASP A 366 5.37 -5.72 6.54
C ASP A 366 5.04 -6.06 8.00
N MET A 367 5.71 -5.43 8.97
CA MET A 367 5.38 -5.59 10.40
C MET A 367 3.95 -5.15 10.70
N LEU A 368 3.46 -4.05 10.11
CA LEU A 368 2.08 -3.60 10.25
C LEU A 368 1.09 -4.61 9.65
N SER A 369 1.43 -5.21 8.50
CA SER A 369 0.63 -6.26 7.87
C SER A 369 0.51 -7.51 8.76
N HIS A 370 1.61 -7.93 9.38
CA HIS A 370 1.60 -9.02 10.36
C HIS A 370 0.79 -8.66 11.61
N ALA A 371 1.00 -7.47 12.16
CA ALA A 371 0.24 -6.99 13.32
C ALA A 371 -1.27 -6.91 13.06
N ARG A 372 -1.69 -6.58 11.83
CA ARG A 372 -3.10 -6.58 11.40
C ARG A 372 -3.75 -7.96 11.52
N THR A 373 -2.97 -9.05 11.40
CA THR A 373 -3.49 -10.41 11.54
C THR A 373 -3.39 -10.98 12.96
N GLU A 374 -2.44 -10.49 13.76
CA GLU A 374 -2.08 -11.04 15.05
C GLU A 374 -2.60 -10.23 16.24
N SER A 375 -2.74 -8.91 16.11
CA SER A 375 -3.16 -8.00 17.16
C SER A 375 -4.60 -7.55 16.99
N GLU A 376 -5.47 -7.80 17.95
CA GLU A 376 -6.87 -7.36 17.93
C GLU A 376 -6.99 -5.83 17.85
N ILE A 377 -6.12 -5.08 18.52
CA ILE A 377 -6.10 -3.60 18.47
C ILE A 377 -5.80 -3.12 17.05
N ILE A 378 -4.81 -3.71 16.39
CA ILE A 378 -4.44 -3.32 15.03
C ILE A 378 -5.50 -3.77 14.02
N LYS A 379 -6.17 -4.91 14.23
CA LYS A 379 -7.33 -5.32 13.41
C LYS A 379 -8.44 -4.27 13.47
N GLU A 380 -8.75 -3.76 14.65
CA GLU A 380 -9.76 -2.73 14.83
C GLU A 380 -9.36 -1.40 14.16
N LEU A 381 -8.10 -0.98 14.34
CA LEU A 381 -7.56 0.25 13.73
C LEU A 381 -7.39 0.17 12.21
N ALA A 382 -7.19 -1.02 11.67
CA ALA A 382 -7.00 -1.29 10.24
C ALA A 382 -8.08 -2.25 9.70
N GLU A 383 -9.35 -2.00 10.05
CA GLU A 383 -10.49 -2.84 9.69
C GLU A 383 -10.63 -2.99 8.16
N ASP A 384 -10.42 -1.89 7.44
CA ASP A 384 -10.49 -1.87 5.98
C ASP A 384 -9.17 -1.41 5.32
N GLU A 385 -9.14 -1.41 4.00
CA GLU A 385 -7.97 -1.02 3.22
C GLU A 385 -7.68 0.49 3.30
N ALA A 386 -8.70 1.33 3.49
CA ALA A 386 -8.51 2.77 3.64
C ALA A 386 -7.85 3.10 4.99
N ALA A 387 -8.30 2.47 6.07
CA ALA A 387 -7.69 2.59 7.39
C ALA A 387 -6.25 2.07 7.39
N TYR A 388 -5.98 0.94 6.71
CA TYR A 388 -4.63 0.41 6.58
C TYR A 388 -3.69 1.37 5.81
N ARG A 389 -4.17 2.00 4.72
CA ARG A 389 -3.43 3.04 4.01
C ARG A 389 -3.14 4.25 4.92
N SER A 390 -4.13 4.70 5.70
CA SER A 390 -3.98 5.83 6.63
C SER A 390 -2.91 5.58 7.69
N LEU A 391 -2.85 4.37 8.25
CA LEU A 391 -1.79 3.99 9.19
C LEU A 391 -0.39 4.02 8.54
N THR A 392 -0.28 3.56 7.29
CA THR A 392 0.98 3.63 6.53
C THR A 392 1.40 5.07 6.29
N MET A 393 0.45 5.96 5.98
CA MET A 393 0.71 7.39 5.77
C MET A 393 1.17 8.07 7.06
N SER A 394 0.46 7.84 8.17
CA SER A 394 0.85 8.38 9.48
C SER A 394 2.25 7.90 9.91
N TRP A 395 2.57 6.64 9.64
CA TRP A 395 3.93 6.16 9.86
C TRP A 395 4.94 6.93 9.02
N PHE A 396 4.68 7.11 7.73
CA PHE A 396 5.61 7.80 6.83
C PHE A 396 5.89 9.22 7.32
N GLU A 397 4.85 9.98 7.66
CA GLU A 397 4.95 11.37 8.14
C GLU A 397 5.84 11.52 9.38
N HIS A 398 5.88 10.51 10.25
CA HIS A 398 6.64 10.54 11.51
C HIS A 398 7.88 9.63 11.48
N SER A 399 8.18 9.02 10.33
CA SER A 399 9.28 8.05 10.22
C SER A 399 10.60 8.71 9.83
N PRO A 400 11.73 8.10 10.21
CA PRO A 400 13.05 8.48 9.71
C PRO A 400 13.18 8.40 8.18
N LEU A 401 12.27 7.69 7.50
CA LEU A 401 12.29 7.59 6.04
C LEU A 401 12.05 8.96 5.39
N ARG A 402 11.06 9.73 5.87
CA ARG A 402 10.77 11.05 5.32
C ARG A 402 12.00 11.94 5.35
N GLU A 403 12.62 12.08 6.54
CA GLU A 403 13.82 12.90 6.72
C GLU A 403 15.02 12.38 5.88
N LEU A 404 15.16 11.05 5.74
CA LEU A 404 16.18 10.45 4.85
C LEU A 404 15.99 10.91 3.41
N LEU A 405 14.76 10.90 2.91
CA LEU A 405 14.44 11.29 1.54
C LEU A 405 14.67 12.80 1.32
N GLU A 406 14.27 13.65 2.27
CA GLU A 406 14.51 15.10 2.22
C GLU A 406 16.00 15.39 2.13
N ARG A 407 16.82 14.86 3.04
CA ARG A 407 18.28 15.04 3.03
C ARG A 407 18.95 14.47 1.78
N ALA A 408 18.48 13.34 1.28
CA ALA A 408 19.03 12.75 0.06
C ALA A 408 18.75 13.62 -1.18
N SER A 409 17.58 14.26 -1.25
CA SER A 409 17.26 15.23 -2.29
C SER A 409 18.21 16.44 -2.26
N GLU A 410 18.44 17.00 -1.08
CA GLU A 410 19.37 18.13 -0.89
C GLU A 410 20.81 17.80 -1.31
N GLU A 411 21.24 16.55 -1.15
CA GLU A 411 22.58 16.05 -1.52
C GLU A 411 22.66 15.53 -2.97
N GLY A 412 21.59 15.71 -3.76
CA GLY A 412 21.55 15.41 -5.19
C GLY A 412 21.60 13.93 -5.54
N PHE A 413 21.01 13.06 -4.71
CA PHE A 413 20.86 11.66 -5.04
C PHE A 413 19.80 11.44 -6.12
N GLU A 414 19.98 10.41 -6.94
CA GLU A 414 18.88 9.76 -7.66
C GLU A 414 18.19 8.76 -6.73
N LEU A 415 16.88 8.85 -6.64
CA LEU A 415 16.08 7.96 -5.79
C LEU A 415 15.42 6.85 -6.60
N ILE A 416 15.64 5.61 -6.17
CA ILE A 416 14.84 4.46 -6.57
C ILE A 416 14.03 4.01 -5.36
N LEU A 417 12.72 4.18 -5.42
CA LEU A 417 11.79 3.70 -4.40
C LEU A 417 11.07 2.47 -4.93
N THR A 418 11.16 1.35 -4.23
CA THR A 418 10.57 0.07 -4.66
C THR A 418 10.11 -0.79 -3.48
N THR A 419 9.57 -1.95 -3.78
CA THR A 419 9.16 -2.97 -2.81
C THR A 419 9.62 -4.35 -3.30
N ASP A 420 9.63 -5.34 -2.46
CA ASP A 420 9.88 -6.74 -2.82
C ASP A 420 8.59 -7.50 -3.14
N HIS A 421 7.53 -7.24 -2.39
CA HIS A 421 6.19 -7.80 -2.61
C HIS A 421 5.11 -6.89 -2.01
N GLY A 422 3.85 -7.25 -2.24
CA GLY A 422 2.69 -6.64 -1.60
C GLY A 422 1.91 -7.65 -0.76
N THR A 423 0.72 -7.25 -0.31
CA THR A 423 -0.21 -8.08 0.46
C THR A 423 -1.64 -7.87 -0.05
N VAL A 424 -2.49 -8.89 0.12
CA VAL A 424 -3.91 -8.84 -0.22
C VAL A 424 -4.74 -9.41 0.91
N GLN A 425 -5.87 -8.79 1.18
CA GLN A 425 -6.85 -9.32 2.12
C GLN A 425 -7.66 -10.44 1.45
N VAL A 426 -7.69 -11.61 2.07
CA VAL A 426 -8.37 -12.80 1.58
C VAL A 426 -9.68 -12.99 2.33
N ALA A 427 -10.80 -13.07 1.60
CA ALA A 427 -12.12 -13.29 2.19
C ALA A 427 -12.40 -14.77 2.49
N ASP A 428 -11.96 -15.68 1.60
CA ASP A 428 -12.26 -17.11 1.66
C ASP A 428 -10.97 -17.92 1.82
N PRO A 429 -10.47 -18.12 3.05
CA PRO A 429 -9.28 -18.92 3.28
C PRO A 429 -9.56 -20.40 2.98
N VAL A 430 -8.63 -21.06 2.29
CA VAL A 430 -8.69 -22.49 2.05
C VAL A 430 -7.89 -23.23 3.12
N LYS A 431 -8.54 -24.13 3.85
CA LYS A 431 -7.87 -24.96 4.85
C LYS A 431 -7.07 -26.06 4.16
N VAL A 432 -5.74 -26.01 4.33
CA VAL A 432 -4.84 -27.05 3.85
C VAL A 432 -4.53 -28.04 4.98
N GLN A 433 -4.71 -29.33 4.72
CA GLN A 433 -4.27 -30.38 5.63
C GLN A 433 -2.83 -30.77 5.26
N GLY A 434 -1.92 -30.65 6.22
CA GLY A 434 -0.51 -31.01 6.06
C GLY A 434 0.00 -31.83 7.23
N GLU A 435 1.26 -32.28 7.17
CA GLU A 435 1.96 -32.95 8.27
C GLU A 435 2.10 -32.02 9.49
N LYS A 436 2.33 -32.57 10.69
CA LYS A 436 2.47 -31.80 11.93
C LYS A 436 3.60 -30.74 11.92
N GLU A 437 4.57 -30.87 11.03
CA GLU A 437 5.74 -29.99 10.91
C GLU A 437 5.69 -29.09 9.66
N VAL A 438 4.50 -28.63 9.28
CA VAL A 438 4.31 -27.70 8.15
C VAL A 438 4.55 -26.27 8.64
N THR A 439 5.12 -25.43 7.77
CA THR A 439 5.33 -24.00 8.08
C THR A 439 4.01 -23.29 8.37
N ASP A 440 4.04 -22.30 9.26
CA ASP A 440 2.86 -21.52 9.65
C ASP A 440 2.52 -20.39 8.66
N ASN A 441 3.29 -20.25 7.57
CA ASN A 441 3.05 -19.20 6.59
C ASN A 441 1.63 -19.32 6.01
N PRO A 442 0.83 -18.24 6.01
CA PRO A 442 -0.54 -18.26 5.48
C PRO A 442 -0.61 -18.35 3.96
N ARG A 443 0.46 -17.98 3.25
CA ARG A 443 0.50 -17.96 1.77
C ARG A 443 0.86 -19.30 1.18
N TYR A 444 1.70 -20.09 1.85
CA TYR A 444 2.18 -21.39 1.38
C TYR A 444 2.55 -22.29 2.55
N LYS A 445 2.64 -23.57 2.30
CA LYS A 445 3.04 -24.55 3.30
C LYS A 445 4.20 -25.41 2.76
N THR A 446 5.26 -25.51 3.54
CA THR A 446 6.37 -26.43 3.26
C THR A 446 6.54 -27.42 4.41
N GLY A 447 6.90 -28.64 4.11
CA GLY A 447 7.16 -29.68 5.11
C GLY A 447 8.39 -30.49 4.74
N ARG A 448 9.19 -30.92 5.74
CA ARG A 448 10.27 -31.85 5.51
C ARG A 448 9.69 -33.25 5.33
N LYS A 449 9.90 -33.85 4.15
CA LYS A 449 9.82 -35.30 4.09
C LYS A 449 11.09 -35.96 4.55
N SER A 450 10.93 -36.98 5.41
CA SER A 450 11.99 -37.84 5.88
C SER A 450 12.87 -38.39 4.76
N LYS A 451 14.15 -38.52 5.06
CA LYS A 451 15.26 -39.22 4.39
C LYS A 451 14.85 -40.14 3.24
N GLY A 452 15.31 -39.86 2.02
CA GLY A 452 15.45 -40.89 1.01
C GLY A 452 15.01 -40.59 -0.42
N TYR A 453 14.61 -39.37 -0.80
CA TYR A 453 14.15 -39.13 -2.19
C TYR A 453 14.97 -38.07 -2.92
N GLU A 454 15.78 -38.54 -3.88
CA GLU A 454 16.59 -37.71 -4.76
C GLU A 454 15.82 -37.08 -5.95
N ARG A 455 14.59 -37.52 -6.23
CA ARG A 455 13.76 -37.00 -7.33
C ARG A 455 12.28 -37.00 -6.93
N ARG A 456 11.69 -35.83 -6.84
CA ARG A 456 10.25 -35.69 -6.64
C ARG A 456 9.60 -35.13 -7.89
N THR A 457 8.41 -35.67 -8.19
CA THR A 457 7.55 -35.18 -9.25
C THR A 457 6.32 -34.60 -8.59
N ALA A 458 6.05 -33.31 -8.77
CA ALA A 458 4.81 -32.71 -8.34
C ALA A 458 3.88 -32.51 -9.52
N ARG A 459 2.59 -32.71 -9.28
CA ARG A 459 1.54 -32.28 -10.22
C ARG A 459 0.97 -30.99 -9.72
N LEU A 460 1.19 -29.93 -10.47
CA LEU A 460 0.53 -28.66 -10.29
C LEU A 460 -0.90 -28.78 -10.82
N SER A 461 -1.87 -28.65 -9.94
CA SER A 461 -3.27 -28.57 -10.32
C SER A 461 -3.80 -27.20 -9.97
N VAL A 462 -4.23 -26.45 -10.95
CA VAL A 462 -4.93 -25.19 -10.74
C VAL A 462 -6.39 -25.49 -10.44
N LEU A 463 -6.84 -25.08 -9.29
CA LEU A 463 -8.23 -25.20 -8.86
C LEU A 463 -8.89 -23.83 -8.86
N LEU A 464 -9.96 -23.68 -9.61
CA LEU A 464 -10.85 -22.53 -9.56
C LEU A 464 -12.19 -23.01 -9.00
N ASN A 465 -12.61 -22.42 -7.88
CA ASN A 465 -13.83 -22.80 -7.19
C ASN A 465 -13.93 -24.32 -6.95
N GLY A 466 -12.83 -24.95 -6.53
CA GLY A 466 -12.76 -26.39 -6.27
C GLY A 466 -12.77 -27.28 -7.52
N ARG A 467 -12.79 -26.71 -8.74
CA ARG A 467 -12.69 -27.47 -10.00
C ARG A 467 -11.29 -27.38 -10.59
N ARG A 468 -10.72 -28.53 -10.94
CA ARG A 468 -9.42 -28.62 -11.60
C ARG A 468 -9.52 -28.03 -13.02
N VAL A 469 -8.81 -26.92 -13.30
CA VAL A 469 -8.80 -26.24 -14.61
C VAL A 469 -7.53 -26.52 -15.40
N SER A 470 -6.41 -26.86 -14.73
CA SER A 470 -5.17 -27.25 -15.39
C SER A 470 -4.40 -28.24 -14.53
N GLN A 471 -3.60 -29.09 -15.19
CA GLN A 471 -2.70 -30.02 -14.52
C GLN A 471 -1.39 -30.13 -15.30
N ARG A 472 -0.28 -29.77 -14.66
CA ARG A 472 1.07 -29.96 -15.22
C ARG A 472 1.94 -30.77 -14.27
N THR A 473 2.78 -31.64 -14.82
CA THR A 473 3.75 -32.39 -14.07
C THR A 473 5.08 -31.66 -14.15
N VAL A 474 5.62 -31.25 -13.00
CA VAL A 474 6.89 -30.53 -12.91
C VAL A 474 7.90 -31.45 -12.20
N ARG A 475 9.10 -31.57 -12.76
CA ARG A 475 10.19 -32.36 -12.17
C ARG A 475 11.18 -31.42 -11.50
N PHE A 476 11.49 -31.69 -10.25
CA PHE A 476 12.42 -30.88 -9.48
C PHE A 476 13.68 -31.68 -9.14
N LYS A 477 14.83 -30.99 -9.19
CA LYS A 477 16.10 -31.48 -8.63
C LYS A 477 16.30 -30.78 -7.30
N GLY A 478 16.26 -31.50 -6.18
CA GLY A 478 16.40 -30.93 -4.85
C GLY A 478 15.07 -30.76 -4.10
N GLY A 479 15.08 -30.15 -2.93
CA GLY A 479 13.91 -29.91 -2.10
C GLY A 479 12.84 -29.08 -2.81
N LEU A 480 11.59 -29.46 -2.61
CA LEU A 480 10.45 -28.76 -3.20
C LEU A 480 10.13 -27.51 -2.39
N GLN A 481 10.04 -26.37 -3.08
CA GLN A 481 9.50 -25.12 -2.57
C GLN A 481 8.40 -24.68 -3.51
N PHE A 482 7.20 -24.36 -3.00
CA PHE A 482 5.99 -24.06 -3.77
C PHE A 482 5.16 -22.92 -3.24
N GLU A 483 4.43 -22.38 -4.16
CA GLU A 483 3.98 -21.00 -4.12
C GLU A 483 2.76 -20.68 -4.94
N ASP A 484 2.13 -19.85 -4.57
CA ASP A 484 1.05 -18.95 -4.49
C ASP A 484 0.43 -18.43 -5.79
N ILE A 485 -0.49 -19.12 -6.34
CA ILE A 485 -1.64 -18.67 -7.09
C ILE A 485 -2.65 -19.78 -6.98
N ASP A 486 -3.80 -19.65 -6.31
CA ASP A 486 -4.81 -20.70 -6.20
C ASP A 486 -4.39 -22.09 -6.78
N PHE A 487 -3.18 -22.52 -6.48
CA PHE A 487 -2.61 -23.78 -6.88
C PHE A 487 -2.80 -24.77 -5.76
N ARG A 488 -3.22 -25.96 -6.12
CA ARG A 488 -3.07 -27.12 -5.27
C ARG A 488 -1.89 -27.92 -5.78
N VAL A 489 -0.89 -28.13 -4.94
CA VAL A 489 0.21 -29.03 -5.23
C VAL A 489 -0.08 -30.38 -4.61
N ASP A 490 -0.37 -31.35 -5.44
CA ASP A 490 -0.46 -32.74 -5.02
C ASP A 490 0.93 -33.36 -5.17
N VAL A 491 1.61 -33.65 -4.05
CA VAL A 491 2.88 -34.33 -4.03
C VAL A 491 2.61 -35.83 -3.97
N TYR A 492 3.07 -36.56 -4.98
CA TYR A 492 2.93 -38.00 -5.04
C TYR A 492 4.27 -38.69 -4.72
N GLU A 493 4.26 -39.63 -3.81
CA GLU A 493 5.24 -40.70 -3.76
C GLU A 493 4.91 -41.72 -4.85
N LYS A 494 5.94 -42.33 -5.47
CA LYS A 494 5.74 -43.36 -6.48
C LYS A 494 5.00 -44.54 -5.83
N GLY A 495 3.69 -44.62 -6.09
CA GLY A 495 2.82 -45.71 -5.58
C GLY A 495 1.98 -45.36 -4.34
N ALA A 496 1.98 -44.12 -3.85
CA ALA A 496 1.14 -43.67 -2.72
C ALA A 496 -0.01 -42.75 -3.13
N ALA A 497 -1.04 -42.66 -2.28
CA ALA A 497 -2.10 -41.67 -2.44
C ALA A 497 -1.54 -40.21 -2.36
N PRO A 498 -2.20 -39.26 -3.04
CA PRO A 498 -1.72 -37.86 -3.05
C PRO A 498 -1.75 -37.27 -1.63
N VAL A 499 -0.63 -36.67 -1.22
CA VAL A 499 -0.55 -35.85 -0.01
C VAL A 499 -0.73 -34.40 -0.41
N GLU A 500 -1.82 -33.78 0.06
CA GLU A 500 -2.12 -32.38 -0.23
C GLU A 500 -1.13 -31.44 0.47
N SER A 501 -0.53 -30.55 -0.30
CA SER A 501 0.29 -29.49 0.24
C SER A 501 0.15 -28.21 -0.58
N ALA A 502 -0.36 -27.21 0.02
CA ALA A 502 -0.46 -25.80 -0.36
C ALA A 502 -1.60 -25.36 -1.29
N VAL A 503 -2.33 -24.37 -0.85
CA VAL A 503 -3.24 -23.53 -1.64
C VAL A 503 -2.75 -22.08 -1.57
N MET A 504 -2.79 -21.44 -2.70
CA MET A 504 -2.07 -20.19 -2.95
C MET A 504 -2.90 -19.13 -3.67
N ARG A 505 -2.79 -17.85 -3.31
CA ARG A 505 -3.46 -16.72 -3.98
C ARG A 505 -2.46 -15.63 -4.33
N LEU A 506 -2.52 -15.12 -5.57
CA LEU A 506 -1.78 -13.94 -5.98
C LEU A 506 -2.47 -12.66 -5.51
N PRO A 507 -1.72 -11.70 -4.99
CA PRO A 507 -2.22 -10.34 -4.86
C PRO A 507 -2.29 -9.66 -6.24
N LEU A 508 -3.45 -9.15 -6.57
CA LEU A 508 -3.62 -8.06 -7.50
C LEU A 508 -3.42 -6.74 -6.77
#